data_9477add11b3e6f0e092ab91864068a96
#
_entry.id   9477add11b3e6f0e092ab91864068a96
#
_cell.length_a   1.000
_cell.length_b   1.000
_cell.length_c   1.000
_cell.angle_alpha   90.00
_cell.angle_beta   90.00
_cell.angle_gamma   90.00
#
_symmetry.space_group_name_H-M   'P 1'
#
loop_
_entity.id
_entity.type
_entity.pdbx_description
1 polymer ?
#
loop_
_entity_poly.entity_id
_entity_poly.type
_entity_poly.pdbx_seq_one_letter_code
_entity_poly.pdbx_strand_id
1 'polypeptide(L)'
;MVTGGGIEQGETIAETAVREVKEEAGIDVLFVRVLGVAENPTGHYVQVTSTERLPDTWEHDGRAFRWLPVSADLELWGQRGDFVSALVRKRVVGYVTRGRELLVFDHKGRPEVPTQVPAGRVDAHEGLEEGLRREVEEETGLTEIEIVGILADGNEFEELFGPGAHESHAFHAVAAPGGPDSWEHPVTGTGMDSGLIYVCRWVPLDECPPLWGDADPLAERLRVSITEP
;
A
#
# COMPACT_ATOMS: atom_id res chain seq x y z
N MET A 1 18.24 -2.78 17.43
CA MET A 1 18.72 -1.38 17.50
C MET A 1 18.52 -0.78 16.12
N VAL A 2 18.00 0.42 16.03
CA VAL A 2 17.98 1.19 14.78
C VAL A 2 19.25 2.03 14.79
N THR A 3 20.02 2.02 13.71
CA THR A 3 21.24 2.82 13.58
C THR A 3 20.90 4.31 13.61
N GLY A 4 21.79 5.15 14.11
CA GLY A 4 21.57 6.60 14.12
C GLY A 4 22.67 7.35 14.85
N GLY A 5 22.91 8.58 14.41
CA GLY A 5 23.93 9.46 14.98
C GLY A 5 23.66 10.93 14.69
N GLY A 6 24.65 11.75 14.97
CA GLY A 6 24.56 13.20 14.85
C GLY A 6 24.88 13.72 13.45
N ILE A 7 24.20 14.78 13.02
CA ILE A 7 24.52 15.49 11.78
C ILE A 7 25.82 16.29 12.02
N GLU A 8 26.83 16.04 11.19
CA GLU A 8 28.07 16.79 11.23
C GLU A 8 27.97 18.13 10.48
N GLN A 9 28.92 19.01 10.72
CA GLN A 9 28.92 20.34 10.12
C GLN A 9 29.04 20.25 8.59
N GLY A 10 27.97 20.64 7.90
CA GLY A 10 27.90 20.66 6.44
C GLY A 10 27.26 19.43 5.82
N GLU A 11 26.92 18.42 6.62
CA GLU A 11 26.17 17.25 6.14
C GLU A 11 24.69 17.55 5.96
N THR A 12 24.09 16.92 4.97
CA THR A 12 22.64 16.78 4.85
C THR A 12 22.13 15.58 5.65
N ILE A 13 20.84 15.54 5.95
CA ILE A 13 20.19 14.38 6.59
C ILE A 13 20.48 13.07 5.83
N ALA A 14 20.49 13.14 4.50
CA ALA A 14 20.74 11.98 3.65
C ALA A 14 22.19 11.47 3.80
N GLU A 15 23.16 12.36 3.76
CA GLU A 15 24.58 12.03 3.91
C GLU A 15 24.87 11.48 5.32
N THR A 16 24.34 12.11 6.36
CA THR A 16 24.42 11.62 7.72
C THR A 16 23.86 10.20 7.84
N ALA A 17 22.67 9.94 7.30
CA ALA A 17 22.05 8.63 7.39
C ALA A 17 22.89 7.54 6.72
N VAL A 18 23.46 7.82 5.55
CA VAL A 18 24.32 6.88 4.83
C VAL A 18 25.62 6.62 5.61
N ARG A 19 26.25 7.67 6.12
CA ARG A 19 27.48 7.56 6.92
C ARG A 19 27.25 6.73 8.19
N GLU A 20 26.24 7.08 8.98
CA GLU A 20 25.95 6.40 10.26
C GLU A 20 25.63 4.92 10.06
N VAL A 21 24.86 4.55 9.03
CA VAL A 21 24.60 3.14 8.74
C VAL A 21 25.89 2.41 8.34
N LYS A 22 26.77 3.06 7.58
CA LYS A 22 28.06 2.49 7.20
C LYS A 22 28.97 2.29 8.42
N GLU A 23 29.03 3.28 9.31
CA GLU A 23 29.87 3.24 10.50
C GLU A 23 29.36 2.22 11.52
N GLU A 24 28.05 2.19 11.79
CA GLU A 24 27.48 1.32 12.82
C GLU A 24 27.22 -0.11 12.37
N ALA A 25 26.78 -0.32 11.13
CA ALA A 25 26.37 -1.62 10.62
C ALA A 25 27.28 -2.19 9.52
N GLY A 26 28.21 -1.40 9.00
CA GLY A 26 29.20 -1.82 7.99
C GLY A 26 28.64 -1.98 6.57
N ILE A 27 27.39 -1.59 6.33
CA ILE A 27 26.70 -1.80 5.04
C ILE A 27 26.62 -0.52 4.23
N ASP A 28 26.62 -0.67 2.89
CA ASP A 28 26.39 0.42 1.97
C ASP A 28 24.89 0.54 1.67
N VAL A 29 24.38 1.76 1.81
CA VAL A 29 22.95 2.05 1.63
C VAL A 29 22.72 3.30 0.78
N LEU A 30 21.55 3.38 0.20
CA LEU A 30 21.03 4.57 -0.46
C LEU A 30 19.94 5.19 0.40
N PHE A 31 19.94 6.51 0.50
CA PHE A 31 18.85 7.26 1.10
C PHE A 31 17.59 7.14 0.23
N VAL A 32 16.45 6.91 0.85
CA VAL A 32 15.15 6.81 0.18
C VAL A 32 14.32 8.05 0.48
N ARG A 33 14.00 8.28 1.77
CA ARG A 33 13.16 9.39 2.20
C ARG A 33 13.25 9.66 3.70
N VAL A 34 12.78 10.82 4.12
CA VAL A 34 12.49 11.11 5.53
C VAL A 34 11.12 10.50 5.87
N LEU A 35 11.05 9.74 6.96
CA LEU A 35 9.81 9.17 7.49
C LEU A 35 9.09 10.14 8.43
N GLY A 36 9.86 10.94 9.16
CA GLY A 36 9.34 11.93 10.08
C GLY A 36 10.41 12.50 11.01
N VAL A 37 9.98 13.39 11.89
CA VAL A 37 10.81 14.04 12.91
C VAL A 37 10.24 13.70 14.29
N ALA A 38 11.05 13.13 15.16
CA ALA A 38 10.69 12.95 16.57
C ALA A 38 11.01 14.21 17.38
N GLU A 39 10.16 14.53 18.33
CA GLU A 39 10.35 15.67 19.23
C GLU A 39 11.22 15.32 20.45
N ASN A 40 11.18 14.04 20.89
CA ASN A 40 11.92 13.64 22.09
C ASN A 40 12.47 12.18 21.99
N PRO A 41 13.79 11.99 21.83
CA PRO A 41 14.78 13.02 21.48
C PRO A 41 14.54 13.55 20.08
N THR A 42 14.86 14.83 19.86
CA THR A 42 14.73 15.45 18.53
C THR A 42 15.63 14.72 17.55
N GLY A 43 15.04 14.23 16.47
CA GLY A 43 15.77 13.48 15.44
C GLY A 43 14.94 13.25 14.18
N HIS A 44 15.64 13.09 13.07
CA HIS A 44 15.04 12.72 11.81
C HIS A 44 15.07 11.19 11.66
N TYR A 45 13.93 10.61 11.38
CA TYR A 45 13.82 9.20 11.01
C TYR A 45 13.80 9.09 9.49
N VAL A 46 14.67 8.25 8.96
CA VAL A 46 14.86 8.12 7.52
C VAL A 46 14.80 6.66 7.10
N GLN A 47 14.29 6.45 5.91
CA GLN A 47 14.36 5.16 5.24
C GLN A 47 15.58 5.13 4.33
N VAL A 48 16.37 4.07 4.48
CA VAL A 48 17.48 3.74 3.58
C VAL A 48 17.26 2.34 3.00
N THR A 49 17.86 2.05 1.86
CA THR A 49 17.86 0.72 1.25
C THR A 49 19.28 0.22 1.05
N SER A 50 19.53 -1.06 1.30
CA SER A 50 20.84 -1.66 1.01
C SER A 50 21.07 -1.74 -0.49
N THR A 51 22.29 -1.51 -0.92
CA THR A 51 22.73 -1.67 -2.32
C THR A 51 23.08 -3.11 -2.65
N GLU A 52 23.24 -3.96 -1.65
CA GLU A 52 23.68 -5.35 -1.79
C GLU A 52 22.72 -6.30 -1.05
N ARG A 53 22.66 -7.55 -1.52
CA ARG A 53 22.00 -8.62 -0.77
C ARG A 53 22.94 -9.07 0.34
N LEU A 54 22.59 -8.76 1.57
CA LEU A 54 23.33 -9.16 2.76
C LEU A 54 22.83 -10.51 3.28
N PRO A 55 23.66 -11.23 4.06
CA PRO A 55 23.21 -12.41 4.80
C PRO A 55 22.14 -12.02 5.82
N ASP A 56 21.33 -13.02 6.25
CA ASP A 56 20.24 -12.79 7.22
C ASP A 56 20.75 -12.25 8.55
N THR A 57 22.01 -12.56 8.89
CA THR A 57 22.71 -12.06 10.10
C THR A 57 24.15 -11.72 9.75
N TRP A 58 24.70 -10.68 10.36
CA TRP A 58 26.12 -10.31 10.24
C TRP A 58 26.62 -9.65 11.51
N GLU A 59 27.93 -9.50 11.63
CA GLU A 59 28.58 -8.78 12.71
C GLU A 59 29.40 -7.61 12.14
N HIS A 60 29.35 -6.49 12.82
CA HIS A 60 30.18 -5.34 12.54
C HIS A 60 30.57 -4.64 13.84
N ASP A 61 31.85 -4.33 14.02
CA ASP A 61 32.40 -3.66 15.17
C ASP A 61 31.94 -4.25 16.54
N GLY A 62 31.90 -5.59 16.62
CA GLY A 62 31.47 -6.32 17.81
C GLY A 62 29.99 -6.29 18.13
N ARG A 63 29.17 -5.82 17.19
CA ARG A 63 27.71 -5.82 17.26
C ARG A 63 27.13 -6.83 16.28
N ALA A 64 26.15 -7.59 16.73
CA ALA A 64 25.41 -8.53 15.89
C ALA A 64 24.18 -7.84 15.29
N PHE A 65 23.98 -8.02 14.01
CA PHE A 65 22.85 -7.50 13.25
C PHE A 65 22.06 -8.62 12.60
N ARG A 66 20.79 -8.39 12.37
CA ARG A 66 19.90 -9.27 11.62
C ARG A 66 18.81 -8.48 10.90
N TRP A 67 18.37 -8.99 9.78
CA TRP A 67 17.16 -8.53 9.14
C TRP A 67 15.93 -9.03 9.88
N LEU A 68 14.93 -8.20 9.95
CA LEU A 68 13.62 -8.55 10.49
C LEU A 68 12.55 -8.10 9.47
N PRO A 69 11.46 -8.86 9.34
CA PRO A 69 10.29 -8.37 8.61
C PRO A 69 9.86 -7.02 9.19
N VAL A 70 9.43 -6.10 8.34
CA VAL A 70 8.94 -4.78 8.79
C VAL A 70 7.70 -4.92 9.67
N SER A 71 6.91 -5.99 9.45
CA SER A 71 5.75 -6.40 10.25
C SER A 71 6.10 -7.08 11.58
N ALA A 72 7.40 -7.32 11.89
CA ALA A 72 7.77 -7.93 13.16
C ALA A 72 7.37 -7.03 14.33
N ASP A 73 6.72 -7.62 15.33
CA ASP A 73 6.42 -6.93 16.59
C ASP A 73 7.73 -6.68 17.33
N LEU A 74 8.13 -5.43 17.35
CA LEU A 74 9.41 -4.98 17.94
C LEU A 74 9.12 -3.99 19.03
N GLU A 75 9.49 -4.33 20.26
CA GLU A 75 9.59 -3.34 21.33
C GLU A 75 10.76 -2.37 21.00
N LEU A 76 10.45 -1.31 20.31
CA LEU A 76 11.41 -0.24 20.00
C LEU A 76 11.29 0.89 21.00
N TRP A 77 12.44 1.39 21.40
CA TRP A 77 12.54 2.43 22.41
C TRP A 77 12.04 3.80 21.89
N GLY A 78 11.19 4.48 22.66
CA GLY A 78 10.63 5.78 22.32
C GLY A 78 9.65 5.74 21.14
N GLN A 79 9.60 6.79 20.32
CA GLN A 79 8.71 6.92 19.13
C GLN A 79 9.16 6.10 17.92
N ARG A 80 10.20 5.25 18.06
CA ARG A 80 10.75 4.47 16.94
C ARG A 80 9.76 3.50 16.32
N GLY A 81 8.85 2.96 17.13
CA GLY A 81 7.78 2.08 16.68
C GLY A 81 6.87 2.74 15.64
N ASP A 82 6.51 4.00 15.87
CA ASP A 82 5.64 4.77 14.98
C ASP A 82 6.26 4.95 13.58
N PHE A 83 7.59 5.17 13.55
CA PHE A 83 8.31 5.33 12.29
C PHE A 83 8.59 4.00 11.59
N VAL A 84 8.73 2.89 12.31
CA VAL A 84 8.80 1.56 11.70
C VAL A 84 7.46 1.20 11.08
N SER A 85 6.34 1.52 11.73
CA SER A 85 5.01 1.36 11.15
C SER A 85 4.82 2.11 9.83
N ALA A 86 5.49 3.27 9.67
CA ALA A 86 5.50 4.03 8.42
C ALA A 86 6.29 3.35 7.28
N LEU A 87 7.06 2.29 7.57
CA LEU A 87 7.72 1.46 6.56
C LEU A 87 6.78 0.41 5.98
N VAL A 88 5.78 -0.03 6.74
CA VAL A 88 4.73 -0.92 6.24
C VAL A 88 3.93 -0.15 5.20
N ARG A 89 4.07 -0.55 3.96
CA ARG A 89 3.30 0.05 2.88
C ARG A 89 1.90 -0.52 2.91
N LYS A 90 0.96 0.28 3.34
CA LYS A 90 -0.46 -0.07 3.29
C LYS A 90 -1.00 0.11 1.87
N ARG A 91 -1.86 -0.79 1.50
CA ARG A 91 -2.61 -0.76 0.24
C ARG A 91 -4.10 -0.91 0.54
N VAL A 92 -4.91 -0.19 -0.19
CA VAL A 92 -6.37 -0.35 -0.15
C VAL A 92 -6.86 -0.98 -1.43
N VAL A 93 -7.91 -1.80 -1.31
CA VAL A 93 -8.58 -2.46 -2.42
C VAL A 93 -10.07 -2.16 -2.30
N GLY A 94 -10.65 -1.58 -3.33
CA GLY A 94 -12.03 -1.09 -3.33
C GLY A 94 -12.99 -1.98 -4.10
N TYR A 95 -13.83 -2.71 -3.40
CA TYR A 95 -14.98 -3.40 -3.99
C TYR A 95 -16.17 -2.44 -4.01
N VAL A 96 -16.26 -1.63 -5.07
CA VAL A 96 -17.31 -0.62 -5.22
C VAL A 96 -18.50 -1.23 -5.92
N THR A 97 -19.68 -1.17 -5.30
CA THR A 97 -20.91 -1.72 -5.87
C THR A 97 -21.92 -0.64 -6.25
N ARG A 98 -22.76 -0.95 -7.23
CA ARG A 98 -23.98 -0.22 -7.63
C ARG A 98 -25.13 -1.22 -7.68
N GLY A 99 -25.89 -1.33 -6.60
CA GLY A 99 -26.85 -2.42 -6.43
C GLY A 99 -26.15 -3.79 -6.40
N ARG A 100 -26.42 -4.65 -7.39
CA ARG A 100 -25.77 -5.98 -7.51
C ARG A 100 -24.67 -6.02 -8.57
N GLU A 101 -24.17 -4.87 -8.98
CA GLU A 101 -23.07 -4.75 -9.93
C GLU A 101 -21.78 -4.32 -9.22
N LEU A 102 -20.65 -4.88 -9.62
CA LEU A 102 -19.30 -4.53 -9.14
C LEU A 102 -18.60 -3.65 -10.19
N LEU A 103 -17.97 -2.59 -9.73
CA LEU A 103 -17.07 -1.79 -10.54
C LEU A 103 -15.78 -2.55 -10.81
N VAL A 104 -15.47 -2.73 -12.08
CA VAL A 104 -14.18 -3.29 -12.51
C VAL A 104 -13.61 -2.45 -13.65
N PHE A 105 -12.32 -2.61 -13.90
CA PHE A 105 -11.69 -2.00 -15.06
C PHE A 105 -10.68 -2.92 -15.74
N ASP A 106 -10.45 -2.65 -17.02
CA ASP A 106 -9.41 -3.25 -17.83
C ASP A 106 -8.45 -2.16 -18.32
N HIS A 107 -7.21 -2.53 -18.56
CA HIS A 107 -6.20 -1.63 -19.14
C HIS A 107 -6.42 -1.51 -20.64
N LYS A 108 -6.71 -0.31 -21.15
CA LYS A 108 -6.92 -0.08 -22.58
C LYS A 108 -5.71 -0.49 -23.40
N GLY A 109 -5.92 -1.40 -24.36
CA GLY A 109 -4.86 -1.88 -25.23
C GLY A 109 -3.89 -2.88 -24.61
N ARG A 110 -4.19 -3.41 -23.40
CA ARG A 110 -3.38 -4.42 -22.69
C ARG A 110 -4.25 -5.61 -22.26
N PRO A 111 -4.74 -6.42 -23.20
CA PRO A 111 -5.62 -7.55 -22.86
C PRO A 111 -4.92 -8.66 -22.05
N GLU A 112 -3.60 -8.64 -21.97
CA GLU A 112 -2.82 -9.54 -21.10
C GLU A 112 -2.89 -9.19 -19.62
N VAL A 113 -3.30 -7.97 -19.27
CA VAL A 113 -3.50 -7.56 -17.88
C VAL A 113 -4.90 -7.97 -17.45
N PRO A 114 -5.02 -8.79 -16.37
CA PRO A 114 -6.32 -9.20 -15.89
C PRO A 114 -7.22 -8.04 -15.47
N THR A 115 -8.53 -8.26 -15.49
CA THR A 115 -9.53 -7.34 -14.93
C THR A 115 -9.25 -7.10 -13.45
N GLN A 116 -9.44 -5.86 -13.00
CA GLN A 116 -9.11 -5.42 -11.64
C GLN A 116 -10.25 -4.59 -11.02
N VAL A 117 -10.19 -4.43 -9.71
CA VAL A 117 -10.94 -3.44 -8.95
C VAL A 117 -10.00 -2.31 -8.52
N PRO A 118 -10.51 -1.11 -8.20
CA PRO A 118 -9.69 0.02 -7.75
C PRO A 118 -8.82 -0.36 -6.56
N ALA A 119 -7.53 -0.02 -6.65
CA ALA A 119 -6.61 -0.36 -5.58
C ALA A 119 -5.27 0.37 -5.69
N GLY A 120 -4.79 0.91 -4.59
CA GLY A 120 -3.48 1.54 -4.59
C GLY A 120 -2.89 1.73 -3.20
N ARG A 121 -1.77 2.42 -3.15
CA ARG A 121 -1.03 2.63 -1.91
C ARG A 121 -1.61 3.79 -1.12
N VAL A 122 -1.68 3.61 0.19
CA VAL A 122 -2.03 4.68 1.13
C VAL A 122 -0.83 5.60 1.31
N ASP A 123 -1.04 6.90 1.21
CA ASP A 123 0.00 7.89 1.43
C ASP A 123 0.34 8.05 2.92
N ALA A 124 1.54 8.59 3.22
CA ALA A 124 2.13 8.61 4.57
C ALA A 124 1.28 9.33 5.64
N HIS A 125 0.38 10.23 5.23
CA HIS A 125 -0.48 11.02 6.13
C HIS A 125 -1.96 10.79 5.88
N GLU A 126 -2.29 9.74 5.15
CA GLU A 126 -3.62 9.40 4.71
C GLU A 126 -4.18 8.24 5.53
N GLY A 127 -5.45 8.31 5.90
CA GLY A 127 -6.17 7.17 6.45
C GLY A 127 -6.54 6.15 5.37
N LEU A 128 -6.87 4.91 5.77
CA LEU A 128 -7.23 3.85 4.82
C LEU A 128 -8.44 4.26 3.95
N GLU A 129 -9.47 4.85 4.57
CA GLU A 129 -10.68 5.27 3.85
C GLU A 129 -10.42 6.46 2.90
N GLU A 130 -9.55 7.39 3.30
CA GLU A 130 -9.13 8.50 2.46
C GLU A 130 -8.37 7.99 1.24
N GLY A 131 -7.41 7.06 1.46
CA GLY A 131 -6.69 6.40 0.39
C GLY A 131 -7.60 5.65 -0.57
N LEU A 132 -8.61 4.95 -0.04
CA LEU A 132 -9.60 4.28 -0.87
C LEU A 132 -10.36 5.26 -1.78
N ARG A 133 -10.85 6.38 -1.23
CA ARG A 133 -11.57 7.38 -2.01
C ARG A 133 -10.72 7.99 -3.10
N ARG A 134 -9.47 8.32 -2.77
CA ARG A 134 -8.51 8.86 -3.73
C ARG A 134 -8.21 7.87 -4.86
N GLU A 135 -7.93 6.59 -4.54
CA GLU A 135 -7.63 5.58 -5.57
C GLU A 135 -8.85 5.31 -6.48
N VAL A 136 -10.07 5.24 -5.90
CA VAL A 136 -11.29 5.11 -6.71
C VAL A 136 -11.46 6.31 -7.65
N GLU A 137 -11.24 7.53 -7.18
CA GLU A 137 -11.32 8.74 -8.02
C GLU A 137 -10.22 8.75 -9.09
N GLU A 138 -8.96 8.49 -8.72
CA GLU A 138 -7.82 8.51 -9.64
C GLU A 138 -7.93 7.47 -10.76
N GLU A 139 -8.42 6.27 -10.45
CA GLU A 139 -8.49 5.16 -11.40
C GLU A 139 -9.81 5.10 -12.18
N THR A 140 -10.90 5.66 -11.66
CA THR A 140 -12.23 5.49 -12.26
C THR A 140 -12.99 6.80 -12.50
N GLY A 141 -12.59 7.88 -11.86
CA GLY A 141 -13.28 9.16 -11.89
C GLY A 141 -14.54 9.23 -11.02
N LEU A 142 -14.84 8.20 -10.23
CA LEU A 142 -15.96 8.24 -9.27
C LEU A 142 -15.55 9.00 -8.01
N THR A 143 -16.23 10.09 -7.73
CA THR A 143 -15.96 10.95 -6.56
C THR A 143 -16.92 10.68 -5.39
N GLU A 144 -18.10 10.11 -5.67
CA GLU A 144 -19.15 9.90 -4.68
C GLU A 144 -19.31 8.40 -4.39
N ILE A 145 -18.67 7.95 -3.33
CA ILE A 145 -18.82 6.59 -2.79
C ILE A 145 -19.10 6.64 -1.29
N GLU A 146 -19.94 5.75 -0.80
CA GLU A 146 -20.17 5.50 0.62
C GLU A 146 -19.40 4.24 1.02
N ILE A 147 -18.48 4.35 1.98
CA ILE A 147 -17.75 3.19 2.50
C ILE A 147 -18.65 2.49 3.51
N VAL A 148 -18.99 1.24 3.21
CA VAL A 148 -19.87 0.39 4.05
C VAL A 148 -19.07 -0.26 5.17
N GLY A 149 -17.85 -0.74 4.87
CA GLY A 149 -16.99 -1.37 5.86
C GLY A 149 -15.82 -2.14 5.25
N ILE A 150 -15.04 -2.74 6.13
CA ILE A 150 -13.90 -3.60 5.77
C ILE A 150 -14.43 -4.99 5.38
N LEU A 151 -13.98 -5.51 4.24
CA LEU A 151 -14.20 -6.88 3.79
C LEU A 151 -13.11 -7.83 4.28
N ALA A 152 -11.86 -7.35 4.29
CA ALA A 152 -10.71 -8.05 4.86
C ALA A 152 -9.70 -7.04 5.35
N ASP A 153 -9.23 -7.18 6.60
CA ASP A 153 -8.08 -6.43 7.11
C ASP A 153 -6.76 -7.00 6.57
N GLY A 154 -5.63 -6.42 6.97
CA GLY A 154 -4.32 -6.83 6.46
C GLY A 154 -4.00 -8.30 6.68
N ASN A 155 -4.32 -8.86 7.84
CA ASN A 155 -4.08 -10.26 8.17
C ASN A 155 -5.00 -11.19 7.37
N GLU A 156 -6.29 -10.90 7.36
CA GLU A 156 -7.28 -11.68 6.62
C GLU A 156 -7.02 -11.63 5.10
N PHE A 157 -6.58 -10.49 4.58
CA PHE A 157 -6.21 -10.36 3.18
C PHE A 157 -5.01 -11.26 2.84
N GLU A 158 -3.98 -11.30 3.70
CA GLU A 158 -2.83 -12.17 3.52
C GLU A 158 -3.21 -13.66 3.61
N GLU A 159 -4.13 -14.02 4.50
CA GLU A 159 -4.67 -15.40 4.59
C GLU A 159 -5.40 -15.82 3.31
N LEU A 160 -6.14 -14.91 2.67
CA LEU A 160 -6.93 -15.19 1.47
C LEU A 160 -6.09 -15.22 0.17
N PHE A 161 -5.13 -14.31 0.05
CA PHE A 161 -4.39 -14.07 -1.19
C PHE A 161 -2.90 -14.41 -1.10
N GLY A 162 -2.43 -14.80 0.07
CA GLY A 162 -1.01 -15.04 0.35
C GLY A 162 -0.22 -13.77 0.67
N PRO A 163 1.04 -13.95 1.10
CA PRO A 163 1.89 -12.82 1.49
C PRO A 163 2.23 -11.92 0.30
N GLY A 164 2.03 -10.63 0.49
CA GLY A 164 2.29 -9.59 -0.51
C GLY A 164 3.38 -8.60 -0.08
N ALA A 165 3.73 -7.71 -1.01
CA ALA A 165 4.67 -6.61 -0.74
C ALA A 165 4.06 -5.47 0.11
N HIS A 166 2.77 -5.55 0.39
CA HIS A 166 1.98 -4.54 1.09
C HIS A 166 1.01 -5.19 2.07
N GLU A 167 0.75 -4.53 3.19
CA GLU A 167 -0.40 -4.81 4.04
C GLU A 167 -1.66 -4.29 3.33
N SER A 168 -2.43 -5.19 2.72
CA SER A 168 -3.60 -4.82 1.92
C SER A 168 -4.89 -4.91 2.72
N HIS A 169 -5.70 -3.89 2.63
CA HIS A 169 -7.02 -3.82 3.27
C HIS A 169 -8.09 -3.67 2.21
N ALA A 170 -9.05 -4.59 2.18
CA ALA A 170 -10.17 -4.57 1.25
C ALA A 170 -11.41 -3.94 1.89
N PHE A 171 -12.08 -3.09 1.15
CA PHE A 171 -13.28 -2.39 1.58
C PHE A 171 -14.45 -2.64 0.63
N HIS A 172 -15.65 -2.72 1.18
CA HIS A 172 -16.88 -2.54 0.45
C HIS A 172 -17.28 -1.07 0.45
N ALA A 173 -17.55 -0.54 -0.72
CA ALA A 173 -18.13 0.78 -0.88
C ALA A 173 -19.30 0.72 -1.87
N VAL A 174 -20.22 1.68 -1.76
CA VAL A 174 -21.39 1.80 -2.64
C VAL A 174 -21.30 3.11 -3.39
N ALA A 175 -21.43 3.06 -4.71
CA ALA A 175 -21.53 4.24 -5.55
C ALA A 175 -22.96 4.77 -5.59
N ALA A 176 -23.11 6.08 -5.81
CA ALA A 176 -24.41 6.68 -6.10
C ALA A 176 -25.07 6.00 -7.30
N PRO A 177 -26.43 5.84 -7.30
CA PRO A 177 -27.13 5.24 -8.41
C PRO A 177 -27.04 6.13 -9.66
N GLY A 178 -26.94 5.50 -10.85
CA GLY A 178 -26.87 6.21 -12.13
C GLY A 178 -25.47 6.20 -12.75
N GLY A 179 -25.23 7.11 -13.68
CA GLY A 179 -24.00 7.14 -14.48
C GLY A 179 -23.99 6.12 -15.65
N PRO A 180 -22.93 6.11 -16.46
CA PRO A 180 -22.77 5.17 -17.57
C PRO A 180 -22.48 3.75 -17.08
N ASP A 181 -22.85 2.76 -17.89
CA ASP A 181 -22.51 1.35 -17.58
C ASP A 181 -21.06 1.01 -17.92
N SER A 182 -20.44 1.78 -18.81
CA SER A 182 -19.02 1.68 -19.16
C SER A 182 -18.48 3.02 -19.62
N TRP A 183 -17.22 3.32 -19.26
CA TRP A 183 -16.53 4.55 -19.68
C TRP A 183 -15.02 4.36 -19.70
N GLU A 184 -14.34 5.23 -20.41
CA GLU A 184 -12.88 5.34 -20.36
C GLU A 184 -12.46 6.44 -19.38
N HIS A 185 -11.48 6.15 -18.53
CA HIS A 185 -10.93 7.11 -17.61
C HIS A 185 -9.40 7.18 -17.72
N PRO A 186 -8.81 8.37 -17.95
CA PRO A 186 -7.37 8.53 -17.83
C PRO A 186 -6.99 8.53 -16.36
N VAL A 187 -6.07 7.64 -15.96
CA VAL A 187 -5.57 7.58 -14.58
C VAL A 187 -4.83 8.87 -14.23
N THR A 188 -5.29 9.54 -13.17
CA THR A 188 -4.82 10.89 -12.80
C THR A 188 -3.76 10.92 -11.69
N GLY A 189 -3.54 9.83 -10.98
CA GLY A 189 -2.58 9.72 -9.89
C GLY A 189 -1.12 9.90 -10.32
N THR A 190 -0.23 9.94 -9.33
CA THR A 190 1.23 10.06 -9.53
C THR A 190 1.96 8.71 -9.58
N GLY A 191 1.21 7.59 -9.53
CA GLY A 191 1.73 6.23 -9.55
C GLY A 191 2.34 5.81 -10.90
N MET A 192 2.78 4.55 -10.98
CA MET A 192 3.31 3.97 -12.22
C MET A 192 2.24 3.86 -13.33
N ASP A 193 0.97 3.93 -12.95
CA ASP A 193 -0.19 3.82 -13.85
C ASP A 193 -0.64 5.19 -14.39
N SER A 194 0.00 6.28 -13.94
CA SER A 194 -0.30 7.65 -14.39
C SER A 194 -0.24 7.76 -15.91
N GLY A 195 -1.32 8.27 -16.48
CA GLY A 195 -1.46 8.45 -17.93
C GLY A 195 -1.93 7.19 -18.69
N LEU A 196 -2.12 6.06 -18.02
CA LEU A 196 -2.85 4.93 -18.61
C LEU A 196 -4.32 5.29 -18.76
N ILE A 197 -5.00 4.60 -19.66
CA ILE A 197 -6.46 4.70 -19.82
C ILE A 197 -7.06 3.39 -19.33
N TYR A 198 -7.94 3.49 -18.35
CA TYR A 198 -8.73 2.36 -17.90
C TYR A 198 -10.10 2.36 -18.56
N VAL A 199 -10.57 1.18 -18.89
CA VAL A 199 -11.94 0.94 -19.38
C VAL A 199 -12.76 0.42 -18.22
N CYS A 200 -13.43 1.32 -17.55
CA CYS A 200 -14.27 1.04 -16.39
C CYS A 200 -15.62 0.51 -16.82
N ARG A 201 -16.19 -0.45 -16.10
CA ARG A 201 -17.52 -0.96 -16.32
C ARG A 201 -18.14 -1.55 -15.07
N TRP A 202 -19.46 -1.59 -15.04
CA TRP A 202 -20.23 -2.32 -14.05
C TRP A 202 -20.49 -3.74 -14.57
N VAL A 203 -20.22 -4.74 -13.71
CA VAL A 203 -20.48 -6.15 -14.02
C VAL A 203 -21.39 -6.75 -12.94
N PRO A 204 -22.41 -7.54 -13.32
CA PRO A 204 -23.20 -8.26 -12.32
C PRO A 204 -22.29 -9.12 -11.44
N LEU A 205 -22.50 -9.11 -10.12
CA LEU A 205 -21.71 -9.93 -9.19
C LEU A 205 -21.77 -11.42 -9.51
N ASP A 206 -22.89 -11.88 -10.09
CA ASP A 206 -23.05 -13.28 -10.53
C ASP A 206 -22.24 -13.61 -11.81
N GLU A 207 -21.80 -12.59 -12.54
CA GLU A 207 -21.02 -12.70 -13.78
C GLU A 207 -19.64 -12.06 -13.67
N CYS A 208 -19.19 -11.82 -12.42
CA CYS A 208 -17.89 -11.21 -12.15
C CYS A 208 -16.77 -12.05 -12.78
N PRO A 209 -15.93 -11.46 -13.66
CA PRO A 209 -14.79 -12.17 -14.20
C PRO A 209 -13.75 -12.47 -13.11
N PRO A 210 -12.82 -13.40 -13.36
CA PRO A 210 -11.67 -13.57 -12.49
C PRO A 210 -10.93 -12.24 -12.31
N LEU A 211 -10.84 -11.77 -11.05
CA LEU A 211 -10.08 -10.57 -10.72
C LEU A 211 -8.62 -10.96 -10.51
N TRP A 212 -7.69 -10.11 -10.96
CA TRP A 212 -6.25 -10.38 -10.86
C TRP A 212 -5.81 -11.70 -11.53
N GLY A 213 -6.68 -12.30 -12.34
CA GLY A 213 -6.43 -13.55 -13.07
C GLY A 213 -6.97 -14.82 -12.40
N ASP A 214 -7.51 -14.74 -11.18
CA ASP A 214 -8.04 -15.85 -10.41
C ASP A 214 -9.45 -15.59 -9.85
N ALA A 215 -10.08 -16.62 -9.29
CA ALA A 215 -11.32 -16.48 -8.54
C ALA A 215 -11.07 -15.64 -7.28
N ASP A 216 -11.88 -14.61 -7.07
CA ASP A 216 -11.73 -13.67 -5.97
C ASP A 216 -12.71 -13.99 -4.82
N PRO A 217 -12.19 -14.45 -3.66
CA PRO A 217 -13.03 -14.84 -2.53
C PRO A 217 -13.80 -13.66 -1.92
N LEU A 218 -13.32 -12.41 -2.07
CA LEU A 218 -14.01 -11.24 -1.55
C LEU A 218 -15.16 -10.81 -2.45
N ALA A 219 -15.02 -10.92 -3.77
CA ALA A 219 -16.13 -10.73 -4.71
C ALA A 219 -17.24 -11.76 -4.46
N GLU A 220 -16.87 -13.03 -4.18
CA GLU A 220 -17.84 -14.07 -3.80
C GLU A 220 -18.53 -13.77 -2.47
N ARG A 221 -17.79 -13.32 -1.47
CA ARG A 221 -18.33 -12.87 -0.17
C ARG A 221 -19.37 -11.76 -0.34
N LEU A 222 -19.06 -10.77 -1.18
CA LEU A 222 -19.99 -9.70 -1.53
C LEU A 222 -21.25 -10.21 -2.23
N ARG A 223 -21.08 -11.11 -3.18
CA ARG A 223 -22.20 -11.70 -3.93
C ARG A 223 -23.21 -12.33 -2.98
N VAL A 224 -22.73 -13.05 -1.95
CA VAL A 224 -23.58 -13.67 -0.93
C VAL A 224 -24.21 -12.61 -0.02
N SER A 225 -23.42 -11.67 0.50
CA SER A 225 -23.89 -10.67 1.48
C SER A 225 -24.95 -9.71 0.92
N ILE A 226 -24.86 -9.35 -0.36
CA ILE A 226 -25.83 -8.46 -1.02
C ILE A 226 -27.10 -9.24 -1.47
N THR A 227 -27.09 -10.58 -1.39
CA THR A 227 -28.22 -11.43 -1.78
C THR A 227 -29.20 -11.68 -0.64
N GLU A 228 -28.74 -11.57 0.61
CA GLU A 228 -29.59 -11.73 1.79
C GLU A 228 -30.38 -10.42 2.04
N PRO A 229 -31.72 -10.47 2.12
CA PRO A 229 -32.57 -9.32 2.41
C PRO A 229 -32.47 -8.86 3.87
#